data_d753e50b6c049604030216c941c3b976
#
_entry.id   d753e50b6c049604030216c941c3b976
#
_cell.length_a   1.000
_cell.length_b   1.000
_cell.length_c   1.000
_cell.angle_alpha   90.00
_cell.angle_beta   90.00
_cell.angle_gamma   90.00
#
_symmetry.space_group_name_H-M   'P 1'
#
loop_
_entity.id
_entity.type
_entity.pdbx_description
1 polymer ?
#
loop_
_entity_poly.entity_id
_entity_poly.type
_entity_poly.pdbx_seq_one_letter_code
_entity_poly.pdbx_strand_id
1 'polypeptide(L)'
;MAEKKPRILQNNKDMMWSIIPLVLLCLIVAGVASRCSFSPGGPTSGPVPQFDVDASLKYDAGVLGFPVRDPAVPEDWQPNSGSRGVVGGDSGGDVTTVGYITPKGRYLQLSQSAATEEALVPWVAGDLRSPTGVAPVAGDRWVEYAEEGSEPIWVTDLGDVRVLIKGSGTTEEFTELATAVDAAQPLTP
;
A
#
# COMPACT_ATOMS: atom_id res chain seq x y z
N MET A 1 32.86 17.68 -54.27
CA MET A 1 32.20 18.57 -53.31
C MET A 1 30.72 18.20 -53.29
N ALA A 2 30.22 17.61 -52.21
CA ALA A 2 28.82 17.21 -52.10
C ALA A 2 28.01 18.44 -51.67
N GLU A 3 27.12 18.89 -52.54
CA GLU A 3 26.21 20.00 -52.32
C GLU A 3 25.19 19.65 -51.23
N LYS A 4 25.24 20.37 -50.09
CA LYS A 4 24.25 20.21 -49.04
C LYS A 4 22.90 20.76 -49.52
N LYS A 5 21.93 19.88 -49.75
CA LYS A 5 20.55 20.27 -50.04
C LYS A 5 19.99 21.16 -48.92
N PRO A 6 19.36 22.31 -49.26
CA PRO A 6 18.76 23.19 -48.27
C PRO A 6 17.62 22.49 -47.51
N ARG A 7 17.48 22.77 -46.19
CA ARG A 7 16.53 22.13 -45.24
C ARG A 7 15.06 22.20 -45.66
N ILE A 8 14.72 23.13 -46.57
CA ILE A 8 13.33 23.35 -47.08
C ILE A 8 12.91 22.26 -48.10
N LEU A 9 13.85 21.46 -48.62
CA LEU A 9 13.58 20.41 -49.60
C LEU A 9 13.72 18.98 -49.01
N GLN A 10 13.70 18.84 -47.70
CA GLN A 10 13.58 17.51 -47.06
C GLN A 10 12.17 16.97 -47.25
N ASN A 11 12.05 16.03 -48.18
CA ASN A 11 10.81 15.38 -48.53
C ASN A 11 10.43 14.40 -47.38
N ASN A 12 9.12 14.14 -47.14
CA ASN A 12 8.61 13.18 -46.16
C ASN A 12 9.32 11.80 -46.23
N LYS A 13 9.85 11.44 -47.40
CA LYS A 13 10.65 10.23 -47.60
C LYS A 13 11.99 10.25 -46.84
N ASP A 14 12.69 11.38 -46.80
CA ASP A 14 13.99 11.50 -46.11
C ASP A 14 13.77 11.46 -44.58
N MET A 15 12.63 11.98 -44.10
CA MET A 15 12.22 11.91 -42.69
C MET A 15 11.84 10.49 -42.30
N MET A 16 11.09 9.76 -43.13
CA MET A 16 10.78 8.35 -42.89
C MET A 16 12.03 7.47 -42.84
N TRP A 17 13.00 7.69 -43.75
CA TRP A 17 14.26 6.94 -43.77
C TRP A 17 15.13 7.17 -42.54
N SER A 18 14.99 8.28 -41.84
CA SER A 18 15.70 8.56 -40.58
C SER A 18 14.98 8.00 -39.37
N ILE A 19 13.65 7.86 -39.42
CA ILE A 19 12.82 7.33 -38.30
C ILE A 19 12.81 5.79 -38.28
N ILE A 20 12.80 5.13 -39.44
CA ILE A 20 12.76 3.67 -39.54
C ILE A 20 13.87 2.97 -38.73
N PRO A 21 15.16 3.33 -38.87
CA PRO A 21 16.22 2.67 -38.09
C PRO A 21 16.10 2.94 -36.59
N LEU A 22 15.59 4.11 -36.18
CA LEU A 22 15.36 4.43 -34.78
C LEU A 22 14.25 3.58 -34.17
N VAL A 23 13.12 3.44 -34.88
CA VAL A 23 11.99 2.59 -34.46
C VAL A 23 12.41 1.12 -34.41
N LEU A 24 13.15 0.62 -35.40
CA LEU A 24 13.69 -0.74 -35.39
C LEU A 24 14.63 -0.97 -34.22
N LEU A 25 15.52 -0.02 -33.91
CA LEU A 25 16.39 -0.11 -32.76
C LEU A 25 15.61 -0.15 -31.44
N CYS A 26 14.59 0.72 -31.29
CA CYS A 26 13.71 0.70 -30.13
C CYS A 26 12.97 -0.63 -29.97
N LEU A 27 12.47 -1.21 -31.06
CA LEU A 27 11.79 -2.51 -31.05
C LEU A 27 12.75 -3.65 -30.69
N ILE A 28 13.99 -3.62 -31.19
CA ILE A 28 15.02 -4.61 -30.84
C ILE A 28 15.37 -4.49 -29.36
N VAL A 29 15.60 -3.27 -28.85
CA VAL A 29 15.90 -3.03 -27.43
C VAL A 29 14.72 -3.46 -26.55
N ALA A 30 13.49 -3.12 -26.92
CA ALA A 30 12.29 -3.56 -26.22
C ALA A 30 12.12 -5.09 -26.24
N GLY A 31 12.44 -5.74 -27.37
CA GLY A 31 12.39 -7.19 -27.50
C GLY A 31 13.47 -7.93 -26.70
N VAL A 32 14.67 -7.39 -26.64
CA VAL A 32 15.79 -7.97 -25.86
C VAL A 32 15.65 -7.67 -24.35
N ALA A 33 15.13 -6.48 -24.04
CA ALA A 33 14.85 -6.11 -22.63
C ALA A 33 13.67 -6.87 -22.00
N SER A 34 13.04 -7.82 -22.71
CA SER A 34 11.79 -8.58 -22.50
C SER A 34 11.39 -8.86 -21.03
N ARG A 35 11.43 -7.85 -20.19
CA ARG A 35 10.79 -7.81 -18.87
C ARG A 35 9.44 -7.11 -18.87
N CYS A 36 9.00 -6.58 -20.01
CA CYS A 36 7.62 -6.15 -20.22
C CYS A 36 6.84 -7.32 -20.83
N SER A 37 6.09 -8.03 -20.00
CA SER A 37 5.12 -9.00 -20.50
C SER A 37 4.02 -8.25 -21.25
N PHE A 38 4.08 -8.28 -22.56
CA PHE A 38 3.01 -7.79 -23.41
C PHE A 38 1.88 -8.83 -23.40
N SER A 39 0.86 -8.61 -22.57
CA SER A 39 -0.34 -9.46 -22.51
C SER A 39 -1.47 -8.81 -23.31
N PRO A 40 -1.71 -9.25 -24.56
CA PRO A 40 -2.78 -8.68 -25.41
C PRO A 40 -4.20 -8.86 -24.85
N GLY A 41 -4.36 -9.72 -23.84
CA GLY A 41 -5.63 -10.00 -23.15
C GLY A 41 -5.83 -9.25 -21.83
N GLY A 42 -4.95 -8.29 -21.49
CA GLY A 42 -4.93 -7.65 -20.19
C GLY A 42 -4.18 -8.47 -19.12
N PRO A 43 -3.97 -7.90 -17.91
CA PRO A 43 -3.33 -8.63 -16.83
C PRO A 43 -4.19 -9.83 -16.43
N THR A 44 -3.66 -11.04 -16.56
CA THR A 44 -4.26 -12.21 -15.92
C THR A 44 -4.04 -12.09 -14.42
N SER A 45 -5.11 -12.24 -13.62
CA SER A 45 -5.00 -12.33 -12.17
C SER A 45 -4.08 -13.52 -11.84
N GLY A 46 -2.81 -13.22 -11.51
CA GLY A 46 -1.88 -14.21 -10.98
C GLY A 46 -2.25 -14.55 -9.54
N PRO A 47 -1.66 -15.62 -8.97
CA PRO A 47 -1.81 -15.88 -7.53
C PRO A 47 -1.31 -14.67 -6.76
N VAL A 48 -2.10 -14.20 -5.80
CA VAL A 48 -1.69 -13.13 -4.88
C VAL A 48 -0.47 -13.64 -4.11
N PRO A 49 0.65 -12.90 -4.09
CA PRO A 49 1.79 -13.28 -3.27
C PRO A 49 1.34 -13.45 -1.82
N GLN A 50 1.60 -14.59 -1.21
CA GLN A 50 1.33 -14.81 0.20
C GLN A 50 2.47 -14.24 1.03
N PHE A 51 2.12 -13.46 2.03
CA PHE A 51 3.03 -12.89 3.01
C PHE A 51 2.82 -13.59 4.35
N ASP A 52 3.90 -14.06 4.97
CA ASP A 52 3.84 -14.69 6.30
C ASP A 52 3.72 -13.60 7.37
N VAL A 53 2.47 -13.22 7.69
CA VAL A 53 2.15 -12.18 8.66
C VAL A 53 2.57 -12.61 10.06
N ASP A 54 2.27 -13.84 10.47
CA ASP A 54 2.56 -14.36 11.81
C ASP A 54 4.06 -14.29 12.10
N ALA A 55 4.90 -14.77 11.17
CA ALA A 55 6.34 -14.71 11.34
C ALA A 55 6.85 -13.25 11.38
N SER A 56 6.28 -12.38 10.55
CA SER A 56 6.65 -10.96 10.51
C SER A 56 6.29 -10.24 11.80
N LEU A 57 5.06 -10.37 12.28
CA LEU A 57 4.59 -9.69 13.50
C LEU A 57 5.28 -10.25 14.76
N LYS A 58 5.57 -11.56 14.81
CA LYS A 58 6.38 -12.14 15.89
C LYS A 58 7.80 -11.57 15.94
N TYR A 59 8.43 -11.41 14.78
CA TYR A 59 9.73 -10.74 14.72
C TYR A 59 9.61 -9.28 15.18
N ASP A 60 8.57 -8.57 14.75
CA ASP A 60 8.34 -7.18 15.13
C ASP A 60 8.11 -7.01 16.62
N ALA A 61 7.37 -7.92 17.25
CA ALA A 61 7.17 -7.93 18.70
C ALA A 61 8.48 -8.04 19.48
N GLY A 62 9.50 -8.69 18.92
CA GLY A 62 10.83 -8.82 19.54
C GLY A 62 11.75 -7.62 19.36
N VAL A 63 11.46 -6.72 18.39
CA VAL A 63 12.38 -5.62 18.03
C VAL A 63 11.76 -4.24 18.16
N LEU A 64 10.43 -4.11 18.11
CA LEU A 64 9.75 -2.83 18.25
C LEU A 64 9.47 -2.52 19.72
N GLY A 65 9.53 -1.24 20.09
CA GLY A 65 9.37 -0.76 21.46
C GLY A 65 7.92 -0.61 21.93
N PHE A 66 6.95 -1.25 21.26
CA PHE A 66 5.53 -1.21 21.59
C PHE A 66 4.86 -2.59 21.45
N PRO A 67 3.72 -2.83 22.12
CA PRO A 67 3.00 -4.10 21.99
C PRO A 67 2.46 -4.31 20.56
N VAL A 68 2.95 -5.36 19.89
CA VAL A 68 2.48 -5.76 18.55
C VAL A 68 1.36 -6.79 18.70
N ARG A 69 0.29 -6.66 17.96
CA ARG A 69 -0.84 -7.60 17.93
C ARG A 69 -0.91 -8.30 16.59
N ASP A 70 -1.28 -9.57 16.62
CA ASP A 70 -1.53 -10.40 15.43
C ASP A 70 -3.02 -10.74 15.39
N PRO A 71 -3.84 -9.97 14.65
CA PRO A 71 -5.27 -10.19 14.60
C PRO A 71 -5.62 -11.45 13.79
N ALA A 72 -6.46 -12.31 14.36
CA ALA A 72 -7.00 -13.45 13.65
C ALA A 72 -8.06 -12.99 12.63
N VAL A 73 -7.62 -12.66 11.42
CA VAL A 73 -8.51 -12.30 10.31
C VAL A 73 -9.25 -13.54 9.78
N PRO A 74 -10.40 -13.39 9.07
CA PRO A 74 -11.09 -14.51 8.45
C PRO A 74 -10.19 -15.34 7.53
N GLU A 75 -10.41 -16.65 7.48
CA GLU A 75 -9.59 -17.60 6.69
C GLU A 75 -9.59 -17.31 5.19
N ASP A 76 -10.61 -16.64 4.67
CA ASP A 76 -10.75 -16.25 3.28
C ASP A 76 -10.09 -14.90 2.95
N TRP A 77 -9.54 -14.20 3.94
CA TRP A 77 -8.69 -13.05 3.72
C TRP A 77 -7.25 -13.49 3.41
N GLN A 78 -6.63 -12.84 2.44
CA GLN A 78 -5.28 -13.20 2.01
C GLN A 78 -4.25 -12.17 2.50
N PRO A 79 -3.34 -12.55 3.40
CA PRO A 79 -2.17 -11.73 3.70
C PRO A 79 -1.36 -11.50 2.42
N ASN A 80 -1.08 -10.23 2.11
CA ASN A 80 -0.50 -9.85 0.82
C ASN A 80 0.84 -9.14 0.94
N SER A 81 1.04 -8.38 2.01
CA SER A 81 2.23 -7.53 2.15
C SER A 81 2.55 -7.24 3.61
N GLY A 82 3.82 -6.91 3.85
CA GLY A 82 4.29 -6.40 5.13
C GLY A 82 5.40 -5.37 4.90
N SER A 83 5.46 -4.37 5.77
CA SER A 83 6.51 -3.35 5.74
C SER A 83 6.73 -2.73 7.11
N ARG A 84 7.87 -2.09 7.29
CA ARG A 84 8.20 -1.26 8.44
C ARG A 84 8.53 0.14 7.99
N GLY A 85 8.29 1.08 8.88
CA GLY A 85 8.61 2.47 8.65
C GLY A 85 8.85 3.20 9.95
N VAL A 86 9.15 4.50 9.86
CA VAL A 86 9.34 5.37 10.99
C VAL A 86 8.57 6.65 10.75
N VAL A 87 7.67 6.99 11.67
CA VAL A 87 7.05 8.32 11.74
C VAL A 87 8.05 9.25 12.37
N GLY A 88 8.43 10.31 11.67
CA GLY A 88 9.40 11.30 12.18
C GLY A 88 8.81 12.26 13.21
N GLY A 89 9.72 13.02 13.88
CA GLY A 89 9.35 14.05 14.85
C GLY A 89 9.24 13.54 16.30
N ASP A 90 9.03 14.47 17.24
CA ASP A 90 9.02 14.18 18.69
C ASP A 90 7.85 13.27 19.10
N SER A 91 6.75 13.29 18.35
CA SER A 91 5.57 12.43 18.55
C SER A 91 5.54 11.23 17.61
N GLY A 92 6.67 10.95 16.95
CA GLY A 92 6.85 9.84 16.00
C GLY A 92 7.16 8.51 16.67
N GLY A 93 7.51 7.54 15.87
CA GLY A 93 7.88 6.19 16.32
C GLY A 93 7.95 5.19 15.19
N ASP A 94 8.42 3.99 15.51
CA ASP A 94 8.41 2.88 14.57
C ASP A 94 6.99 2.47 14.21
N VAL A 95 6.81 1.97 12.98
CA VAL A 95 5.54 1.46 12.46
C VAL A 95 5.77 0.10 11.86
N THR A 96 4.93 -0.87 12.20
CA THR A 96 4.75 -2.09 11.41
C THR A 96 3.43 -2.04 10.68
N THR A 97 3.42 -2.49 9.43
CA THR A 97 2.22 -2.49 8.57
C THR A 97 2.10 -3.83 7.90
N VAL A 98 0.89 -4.40 7.94
CA VAL A 98 0.52 -5.60 7.18
C VAL A 98 -0.69 -5.30 6.31
N GLY A 99 -0.73 -5.91 5.13
CA GLY A 99 -1.81 -5.72 4.16
C GLY A 99 -2.55 -7.01 3.88
N TYR A 100 -3.86 -6.91 3.76
CA TYR A 100 -4.78 -8.01 3.49
C TYR A 100 -5.60 -7.73 2.23
N ILE A 101 -5.89 -8.77 1.46
CA ILE A 101 -6.87 -8.76 0.38
C ILE A 101 -8.10 -9.51 0.86
N THR A 102 -9.26 -8.83 0.85
CA THR A 102 -10.54 -9.46 1.21
C THR A 102 -11.06 -10.35 0.08
N PRO A 103 -12.04 -11.25 0.32
CA PRO A 103 -12.65 -12.09 -0.71
C PRO A 103 -13.28 -11.30 -1.86
N LYS A 104 -13.64 -10.04 -1.61
CA LYS A 104 -14.16 -9.11 -2.63
C LYS A 104 -13.05 -8.42 -3.45
N GLY A 105 -11.76 -8.80 -3.22
CA GLY A 105 -10.60 -8.21 -3.90
C GLY A 105 -10.27 -6.80 -3.42
N ARG A 106 -10.72 -6.39 -2.23
CA ARG A 106 -10.41 -5.08 -1.64
C ARG A 106 -9.16 -5.18 -0.78
N TYR A 107 -8.39 -4.10 -0.74
CA TYR A 107 -7.20 -4.02 0.09
C TYR A 107 -7.50 -3.28 1.38
N LEU A 108 -7.05 -3.86 2.49
CA LEU A 108 -6.99 -3.24 3.81
C LEU A 108 -5.58 -3.38 4.37
N GLN A 109 -5.02 -2.28 4.87
CA GLN A 109 -3.77 -2.31 5.63
C GLN A 109 -4.04 -2.05 7.11
N LEU A 110 -3.32 -2.76 7.94
CA LEU A 110 -3.24 -2.58 9.38
C LEU A 110 -1.87 -2.04 9.73
N SER A 111 -1.80 -0.87 10.33
CA SER A 111 -0.56 -0.26 10.82
C SER A 111 -0.59 -0.17 12.34
N GLN A 112 0.50 -0.53 13.01
CA GLN A 112 0.65 -0.45 14.47
C GLN A 112 1.88 0.38 14.79
N SER A 113 1.79 1.32 15.74
CA SER A 113 2.85 2.27 16.05
C SER A 113 2.77 2.83 17.47
N ALA A 114 3.91 3.19 18.03
CA ALA A 114 3.99 4.02 19.24
C ALA A 114 3.78 5.52 18.94
N ALA A 115 3.77 5.96 17.69
CA ALA A 115 3.51 7.34 17.30
C ALA A 115 2.11 7.79 17.76
N THR A 116 1.94 9.09 17.98
CA THR A 116 0.61 9.64 18.29
C THR A 116 -0.32 9.57 17.07
N GLU A 117 -1.63 9.64 17.28
CA GLU A 117 -2.63 9.66 16.21
C GLU A 117 -2.37 10.80 15.23
N GLU A 118 -2.06 12.00 15.76
CA GLU A 118 -1.80 13.20 14.96
C GLU A 118 -0.55 13.08 14.08
N ALA A 119 0.41 12.23 14.46
CA ALA A 119 1.61 11.98 13.66
C ALA A 119 1.39 10.80 12.70
N LEU A 120 0.70 9.74 13.14
CA LEU A 120 0.51 8.52 12.38
C LEU A 120 -0.47 8.70 11.21
N VAL A 121 -1.60 9.40 11.43
CA VAL A 121 -2.63 9.58 10.39
C VAL A 121 -2.07 10.29 9.16
N PRO A 122 -1.42 11.47 9.26
CA PRO A 122 -0.83 12.13 8.10
C PRO A 122 0.27 11.31 7.43
N TRP A 123 1.06 10.56 8.21
CA TRP A 123 2.11 9.70 7.66
C TRP A 123 1.54 8.58 6.78
N VAL A 124 0.45 7.94 7.21
CA VAL A 124 -0.23 6.89 6.44
C VAL A 124 -1.08 7.45 5.30
N ALA A 125 -1.75 8.59 5.52
CA ALA A 125 -2.59 9.24 4.52
C ALA A 125 -1.78 9.86 3.38
N GLY A 126 -0.61 10.45 3.72
CA GLY A 126 0.17 11.30 2.84
C GLY A 126 -0.25 12.77 2.87
N ASP A 127 -1.28 13.11 3.63
CA ASP A 127 -1.85 14.45 3.80
C ASP A 127 -2.41 14.65 5.21
N LEU A 128 -2.74 15.91 5.54
CA LEU A 128 -3.39 16.26 6.80
C LEU A 128 -4.90 16.02 6.69
N ARG A 129 -5.45 15.24 7.61
CA ARG A 129 -6.88 14.93 7.68
C ARG A 129 -7.48 15.32 9.03
N SER A 130 -8.77 15.63 9.01
CA SER A 130 -9.57 15.88 10.21
C SER A 130 -10.46 14.69 10.52
N PRO A 131 -10.70 14.38 11.80
CA PRO A 131 -11.69 13.38 12.19
C PRO A 131 -13.07 13.70 11.64
N THR A 132 -13.77 12.69 11.13
CA THR A 132 -15.11 12.83 10.55
C THR A 132 -16.18 12.08 11.34
N GLY A 133 -15.78 11.12 12.17
CA GLY A 133 -16.71 10.30 12.93
C GLY A 133 -16.00 9.44 13.96
N VAL A 134 -16.79 8.57 14.58
CA VAL A 134 -16.33 7.55 15.54
C VAL A 134 -17.18 6.30 15.34
N ALA A 135 -16.52 5.16 15.09
CA ALA A 135 -17.13 3.85 15.11
C ALA A 135 -16.85 3.15 16.45
N PRO A 136 -17.86 2.79 17.23
CA PRO A 136 -17.69 1.92 18.38
C PRO A 136 -17.59 0.47 17.89
N VAL A 137 -16.46 -0.20 18.14
CA VAL A 137 -16.24 -1.61 17.78
C VAL A 137 -15.72 -2.36 18.99
N ALA A 138 -16.34 -3.47 19.32
CA ALA A 138 -15.94 -4.39 20.40
C ALA A 138 -15.73 -3.74 21.79
N GLY A 139 -16.15 -2.50 21.98
CA GLY A 139 -15.97 -1.73 23.22
C GLY A 139 -14.92 -0.61 23.11
N ASP A 140 -14.10 -0.63 22.09
CA ASP A 140 -13.13 0.39 21.79
C ASP A 140 -13.68 1.46 20.85
N ARG A 141 -13.03 2.64 20.89
CA ARG A 141 -13.42 3.81 20.11
C ARG A 141 -12.49 3.96 18.94
N TRP A 142 -13.01 3.76 17.73
CA TRP A 142 -12.27 3.98 16.49
C TRP A 142 -12.62 5.36 15.90
N VAL A 143 -11.63 6.22 15.79
CA VAL A 143 -11.77 7.55 15.18
C VAL A 143 -11.70 7.39 13.66
N GLU A 144 -12.68 7.95 12.96
CA GLU A 144 -12.81 7.85 11.52
C GLU A 144 -12.28 9.12 10.84
N TYR A 145 -11.53 8.92 9.75
CA TYR A 145 -11.06 9.96 8.84
C TYR A 145 -11.51 9.57 7.44
N ALA A 146 -12.54 10.24 6.94
CA ALA A 146 -13.09 10.03 5.61
C ALA A 146 -13.02 11.31 4.80
N GLU A 147 -12.51 11.23 3.58
CA GLU A 147 -12.43 12.34 2.65
C GLU A 147 -12.85 11.87 1.27
N GLU A 148 -13.60 12.70 0.54
CA GLU A 148 -14.08 12.34 -0.78
C GLU A 148 -12.93 12.07 -1.75
N GLY A 149 -12.96 10.92 -2.43
CA GLY A 149 -11.92 10.50 -3.36
C GLY A 149 -10.68 9.86 -2.70
N SER A 150 -10.66 9.73 -1.37
CA SER A 150 -9.59 9.08 -0.61
C SER A 150 -10.06 7.82 0.11
N GLU A 151 -9.13 6.93 0.39
CA GLU A 151 -9.42 5.74 1.20
C GLU A 151 -9.69 6.16 2.66
N PRO A 152 -10.75 5.65 3.30
CA PRO A 152 -11.03 5.90 4.70
C PRO A 152 -9.94 5.34 5.61
N ILE A 153 -9.79 5.98 6.78
CA ILE A 153 -8.88 5.56 7.84
C ILE A 153 -9.67 5.45 9.14
N TRP A 154 -9.45 4.37 9.88
CA TRP A 154 -9.91 4.21 11.24
C TRP A 154 -8.70 4.06 12.17
N VAL A 155 -8.72 4.76 13.30
CA VAL A 155 -7.63 4.73 14.29
C VAL A 155 -8.20 4.50 15.68
N THR A 156 -7.51 3.65 16.44
CA THR A 156 -7.77 3.48 17.88
C THR A 156 -6.48 3.61 18.67
N ASP A 157 -6.60 4.12 19.91
CA ASP A 157 -5.52 4.20 20.87
C ASP A 157 -5.73 3.11 21.94
N LEU A 158 -4.84 2.13 21.95
CA LEU A 158 -4.84 1.04 22.94
C LEU A 158 -3.84 1.28 24.10
N GLY A 159 -3.48 2.54 24.34
CA GLY A 159 -2.52 2.96 25.36
C GLY A 159 -1.10 3.04 24.81
N ASP A 160 -0.36 1.94 24.84
CA ASP A 160 1.03 1.90 24.41
C ASP A 160 1.22 1.77 22.89
N VAL A 161 0.13 1.53 22.15
CA VAL A 161 0.13 1.36 20.69
C VAL A 161 -1.10 2.02 20.06
N ARG A 162 -0.90 2.71 18.94
CA ARG A 162 -1.98 3.18 18.04
C ARG A 162 -2.12 2.17 16.92
N VAL A 163 -3.35 1.77 16.68
CA VAL A 163 -3.68 0.86 15.59
C VAL A 163 -4.52 1.61 14.57
N LEU A 164 -4.08 1.53 13.30
CA LEU A 164 -4.68 2.24 12.19
C LEU A 164 -5.03 1.26 11.07
N ILE A 165 -6.27 1.32 10.60
CA ILE A 165 -6.75 0.58 9.43
C ILE A 165 -7.00 1.58 8.31
N LYS A 166 -6.49 1.31 7.10
CA LYS A 166 -6.72 2.10 5.89
C LYS A 166 -6.98 1.18 4.71
N GLY A 167 -7.83 1.60 3.78
CA GLY A 167 -8.00 0.88 2.52
C GLY A 167 -9.33 1.08 1.86
N SER A 168 -9.58 0.28 0.82
CA SER A 168 -10.80 0.33 0.00
C SER A 168 -11.91 -0.60 0.48
N GLY A 169 -11.77 -1.21 1.67
CA GLY A 169 -12.76 -2.10 2.27
C GLY A 169 -14.12 -1.43 2.52
N THR A 170 -15.14 -2.24 2.72
CA THR A 170 -16.45 -1.77 3.21
C THR A 170 -16.40 -1.50 4.71
N THR A 171 -17.39 -0.78 5.24
CA THR A 171 -17.52 -0.55 6.69
C THR A 171 -17.57 -1.87 7.48
N GLU A 172 -18.20 -2.90 6.92
CA GLU A 172 -18.26 -4.24 7.53
C GLU A 172 -16.86 -4.88 7.59
N GLU A 173 -16.08 -4.79 6.50
CA GLU A 173 -14.70 -5.32 6.45
C GLU A 173 -13.77 -4.55 7.40
N PHE A 174 -13.94 -3.23 7.54
CA PHE A 174 -13.25 -2.45 8.57
C PHE A 174 -13.63 -2.90 9.98
N THR A 175 -14.94 -3.09 10.25
CA THR A 175 -15.44 -3.57 11.55
C THR A 175 -14.91 -4.94 11.88
N GLU A 176 -14.82 -5.83 10.89
CA GLU A 176 -14.30 -7.19 11.05
C GLU A 176 -12.82 -7.18 11.44
N LEU A 177 -12.00 -6.39 10.74
CA LEU A 177 -10.59 -6.25 11.08
C LEU A 177 -10.40 -5.56 12.44
N ALA A 178 -11.15 -4.49 12.73
CA ALA A 178 -11.12 -3.82 14.03
C ALA A 178 -11.48 -4.76 15.17
N THR A 179 -12.52 -5.58 15.01
CA THR A 179 -12.92 -6.59 16.00
C THR A 179 -11.83 -7.63 16.23
N ALA A 180 -11.15 -8.07 15.15
CA ALA A 180 -10.03 -9.01 15.26
C ALA A 180 -8.84 -8.39 16.02
N VAL A 181 -8.56 -7.08 15.79
CA VAL A 181 -7.52 -6.33 16.51
C VAL A 181 -7.84 -6.24 18.01
N ASP A 182 -9.09 -5.89 18.36
CA ASP A 182 -9.49 -5.73 19.76
C ASP A 182 -9.44 -7.06 20.52
N ALA A 183 -9.75 -8.17 19.83
CA ALA A 183 -9.67 -9.52 20.39
C ALA A 183 -8.22 -10.03 20.53
N ALA A 184 -7.28 -9.52 19.73
CA ALA A 184 -5.90 -9.98 19.72
C ALA A 184 -5.15 -9.53 20.97
N GLN A 185 -4.46 -10.46 21.64
CA GLN A 185 -3.54 -10.11 22.72
C GLN A 185 -2.19 -9.66 22.16
N PRO A 186 -1.47 -8.75 22.85
CA PRO A 186 -0.10 -8.42 22.48
C PRO A 186 0.77 -9.67 22.41
N LEU A 187 1.56 -9.78 21.36
CA LEU A 187 2.55 -10.85 21.23
C LEU A 187 3.64 -10.66 22.29
N THR A 188 4.09 -11.77 22.86
CA THR A 188 5.27 -11.77 23.74
C THR A 188 6.52 -11.90 22.86
N PRO A 189 7.60 -11.10 23.13
CA PRO A 189 8.87 -11.19 22.43
C PRO A 189 9.51 -12.56 22.49
#